data_190117a20b2ab4d6ebdec97de5d7052b
#
_entry.id   190117a20b2ab4d6ebdec97de5d7052b
#
_cell.length_a   1.000
_cell.length_b   1.000
_cell.length_c   1.000
_cell.angle_alpha   90.00
_cell.angle_beta   90.00
_cell.angle_gamma   90.00
#
_symmetry.space_group_name_H-M   'P 1'
#
loop_
_entity.id
_entity.type
_entity.pdbx_description
1 polymer ?
#
loop_
_entity_poly.entity_id
_entity_poly.type
_entity_poly.pdbx_seq_one_letter_code
_entity_poly.pdbx_strand_id
1 'polypeptide(L)'
;IFVMRSAIAEYLNTYTPFELFGVSHWASILLFLFLVIWLPWFAKNHLNQNSQRQVGIFLGILVGINYPLWVILEWIGGSFDVSLHLPVHLCRLANLLLPLVMIKRNFRIFEILYFWGLSGVFQGMITPDIAQDFPHFHYFRFFVGHNLMVVALIYAVDVYEMKPTLASLK
;
A
#
# COMPACT_ATOMS: atom_id res chain seq x y z
N ILE A 1 21.27 22.68 -0.70
CA ILE A 1 20.99 21.43 -1.43
C ILE A 1 21.85 20.28 -0.87
N PHE A 2 23.18 20.45 -0.73
CA PHE A 2 24.08 19.39 -0.22
C PHE A 2 23.74 18.93 1.20
N VAL A 3 23.49 19.85 2.13
CA VAL A 3 23.09 19.55 3.53
C VAL A 3 21.76 18.80 3.59
N MET A 4 20.79 19.20 2.79
CA MET A 4 19.49 18.50 2.73
C MET A 4 19.63 17.07 2.19
N ARG A 5 20.48 16.87 1.19
CA ARG A 5 20.77 15.55 0.64
C ARG A 5 21.42 14.61 1.67
N SER A 6 22.42 15.09 2.40
CA SER A 6 23.08 14.31 3.47
C SER A 6 22.12 13.97 4.60
N ALA A 7 21.26 14.89 5.03
CA ALA A 7 20.27 14.65 6.07
C ALA A 7 19.22 13.61 5.66
N ILE A 8 18.75 13.62 4.40
CA ILE A 8 17.83 12.61 3.89
C ILE A 8 18.50 11.25 3.84
N ALA A 9 19.73 11.17 3.31
CA ALA A 9 20.49 9.92 3.25
C ALA A 9 20.75 9.33 4.65
N GLU A 10 21.13 10.16 5.61
CA GLU A 10 21.33 9.76 7.01
C GLU A 10 20.05 9.22 7.63
N TYR A 11 18.94 9.94 7.48
CA TYR A 11 17.64 9.51 7.99
C TYR A 11 17.19 8.17 7.37
N LEU A 12 17.24 8.01 6.05
CA LEU A 12 16.82 6.79 5.38
C LEU A 12 17.65 5.57 5.77
N ASN A 13 18.93 5.78 6.15
CA ASN A 13 19.83 4.73 6.61
C ASN A 13 19.85 4.55 8.14
N THR A 14 19.06 5.33 8.89
CA THR A 14 18.96 5.17 10.34
C THR A 14 18.39 3.79 10.68
N TYR A 15 19.11 3.03 11.50
CA TYR A 15 18.68 1.71 11.92
C TYR A 15 17.82 1.79 13.17
N THR A 16 16.56 1.38 13.02
CA THR A 16 15.60 1.20 14.12
C THR A 16 15.05 -0.23 13.98
N PRO A 17 15.56 -1.20 14.75
CA PRO A 17 15.25 -2.61 14.51
C PRO A 17 13.76 -2.91 14.65
N PHE A 18 13.18 -3.45 13.58
CA PHE A 18 11.79 -3.92 13.58
C PHE A 18 11.67 -5.24 14.35
N GLU A 19 10.69 -5.30 15.24
CA GLU A 19 10.38 -6.50 16.02
C GLU A 19 9.12 -7.17 15.46
N LEU A 20 9.29 -8.38 14.95
CA LEU A 20 8.17 -9.19 14.47
C LEU A 20 7.21 -9.52 15.64
N PHE A 21 5.93 -9.21 15.47
CA PHE A 21 4.90 -9.27 16.52
C PHE A 21 5.15 -8.36 17.72
N GLY A 22 6.06 -7.38 17.61
CA GLY A 22 6.22 -6.29 18.56
C GLY A 22 5.01 -5.34 18.56
N VAL A 23 5.06 -4.33 19.43
CA VAL A 23 3.93 -3.39 19.64
C VAL A 23 3.54 -2.66 18.35
N SER A 24 4.51 -2.17 17.60
CA SER A 24 4.30 -1.46 16.33
C SER A 24 3.65 -2.36 15.27
N HIS A 25 4.10 -3.62 15.18
CA HIS A 25 3.54 -4.60 14.27
C HIS A 25 2.09 -4.94 14.63
N TRP A 26 1.80 -5.24 15.90
CA TRP A 26 0.43 -5.49 16.34
C TRP A 26 -0.47 -4.28 16.12
N ALA A 27 0.01 -3.07 16.39
CA ALA A 27 -0.73 -1.83 16.11
C ALA A 27 -1.09 -1.72 14.62
N SER A 28 -0.17 -2.03 13.72
CA SER A 28 -0.40 -2.05 12.28
C SER A 28 -1.44 -3.11 11.87
N ILE A 29 -1.35 -4.33 12.41
CA ILE A 29 -2.31 -5.41 12.14
C ILE A 29 -3.72 -5.03 12.63
N LEU A 30 -3.84 -4.52 13.86
CA LEU A 30 -5.12 -4.12 14.44
C LEU A 30 -5.76 -2.96 13.66
N LEU A 31 -4.96 -1.97 13.27
CA LEU A 31 -5.42 -0.87 12.42
C LEU A 31 -5.90 -1.38 11.06
N PHE A 32 -5.17 -2.31 10.45
CA PHE A 32 -5.58 -2.95 9.21
C PHE A 32 -6.92 -3.68 9.36
N LEU A 33 -7.07 -4.54 10.37
CA LEU A 33 -8.29 -5.28 10.63
C LEU A 33 -9.48 -4.36 10.88
N PHE A 34 -9.25 -3.26 11.59
CA PHE A 34 -10.27 -2.23 11.78
C PHE A 34 -10.65 -1.59 10.44
N LEU A 35 -9.69 -1.11 9.67
CA LEU A 35 -9.94 -0.38 8.42
C LEU A 35 -10.58 -1.26 7.34
N VAL A 36 -10.16 -2.51 7.21
CA VAL A 36 -10.68 -3.41 6.16
C VAL A 36 -12.16 -3.76 6.36
N ILE A 37 -12.64 -3.72 7.61
CA ILE A 37 -14.05 -3.96 7.95
C ILE A 37 -14.83 -2.65 8.01
N TRP A 38 -14.33 -1.69 8.80
CA TRP A 38 -15.06 -0.48 9.12
C TRP A 38 -15.21 0.46 7.92
N LEU A 39 -14.16 0.66 7.12
CA LEU A 39 -14.18 1.66 6.05
C LEU A 39 -15.17 1.32 4.92
N PRO A 40 -15.23 0.07 4.38
CA PRO A 40 -16.25 -0.30 3.40
C PRO A 40 -17.66 -0.25 3.98
N TRP A 41 -17.84 -0.73 5.22
CA TRP A 41 -19.13 -0.68 5.91
C TRP A 41 -19.61 0.76 6.10
N PHE A 42 -18.75 1.65 6.63
CA PHE A 42 -19.06 3.06 6.81
C PHE A 42 -19.41 3.75 5.50
N ALA A 43 -18.58 3.54 4.48
CA ALA A 43 -18.81 4.13 3.16
C ALA A 43 -20.15 3.70 2.56
N LYS A 44 -20.48 2.41 2.66
CA LYS A 44 -21.71 1.86 2.08
C LYS A 44 -22.98 2.36 2.79
N ASN A 45 -22.92 2.53 4.11
CA ASN A 45 -24.10 2.87 4.90
C ASN A 45 -24.29 4.39 5.15
N HIS A 46 -23.20 5.18 5.07
CA HIS A 46 -23.24 6.60 5.48
C HIS A 46 -22.83 7.57 4.37
N LEU A 47 -22.21 7.10 3.27
CA LEU A 47 -21.76 7.97 2.22
C LEU A 47 -22.62 7.83 0.96
N ASN A 48 -22.86 8.97 0.28
CA ASN A 48 -23.42 8.96 -1.07
C ASN A 48 -22.42 8.46 -2.11
N GLN A 49 -22.88 8.11 -3.30
CA GLN A 49 -22.04 7.53 -4.36
C GLN A 49 -20.83 8.40 -4.74
N ASN A 50 -20.99 9.73 -4.71
CA ASN A 50 -19.88 10.63 -5.02
C ASN A 50 -18.80 10.59 -3.93
N SER A 51 -19.19 10.62 -2.66
CA SER A 51 -18.27 10.50 -1.52
C SER A 51 -17.60 9.14 -1.46
N GLN A 52 -18.34 8.05 -1.74
CA GLN A 52 -17.77 6.71 -1.88
C GLN A 52 -16.68 6.68 -2.95
N ARG A 53 -16.94 7.31 -4.10
CA ARG A 53 -15.94 7.41 -5.18
C ARG A 53 -14.71 8.20 -4.74
N GLN A 54 -14.88 9.32 -4.03
CA GLN A 54 -13.77 10.13 -3.54
C GLN A 54 -12.89 9.38 -2.54
N VAL A 55 -13.49 8.63 -1.61
CA VAL A 55 -12.73 7.77 -0.68
C VAL A 55 -11.92 6.73 -1.44
N GLY A 56 -12.51 6.06 -2.42
CA GLY A 56 -11.76 5.09 -3.22
C GLY A 56 -10.63 5.72 -4.04
N ILE A 57 -10.86 6.89 -4.66
CA ILE A 57 -9.82 7.64 -5.36
C ILE A 57 -8.68 8.01 -4.39
N PHE A 58 -9.01 8.48 -3.20
CA PHE A 58 -8.03 8.82 -2.17
C PHE A 58 -7.17 7.61 -1.79
N LEU A 59 -7.79 6.43 -1.53
CA LEU A 59 -7.07 5.20 -1.26
C LEU A 59 -6.14 4.81 -2.41
N GLY A 60 -6.64 4.88 -3.64
CA GLY A 60 -5.85 4.57 -4.83
C GLY A 60 -4.64 5.49 -4.99
N ILE A 61 -4.82 6.80 -4.79
CA ILE A 61 -3.72 7.79 -4.89
C ILE A 61 -2.72 7.58 -3.75
N LEU A 62 -3.19 7.40 -2.52
CA LEU A 62 -2.33 7.25 -1.34
C LEU A 62 -1.41 6.03 -1.47
N VAL A 63 -1.93 4.90 -1.93
CA VAL A 63 -1.13 3.70 -2.18
C VAL A 63 -0.25 3.90 -3.43
N GLY A 64 -0.79 4.47 -4.49
CA GLY A 64 -0.08 4.66 -5.75
C GLY A 64 1.12 5.60 -5.66
N ILE A 65 1.05 6.65 -4.85
CA ILE A 65 2.15 7.61 -4.66
C ILE A 65 3.25 7.08 -3.74
N ASN A 66 2.95 6.08 -2.93
CA ASN A 66 3.86 5.53 -1.93
C ASN A 66 5.19 5.05 -2.53
N TYR A 67 5.13 4.29 -3.62
CA TYR A 67 6.33 3.81 -4.31
C TYR A 67 7.13 4.94 -5.01
N PRO A 68 6.53 5.81 -5.86
CA PRO A 68 7.24 6.93 -6.46
C PRO A 68 7.87 7.87 -5.43
N LEU A 69 7.20 8.15 -4.32
CA LEU A 69 7.73 8.99 -3.25
C LEU A 69 9.02 8.39 -2.67
N TRP A 70 9.03 7.10 -2.40
CA TRP A 70 10.23 6.42 -1.94
C TRP A 70 11.38 6.52 -2.94
N VAL A 71 11.13 6.22 -4.21
CA VAL A 71 12.16 6.31 -5.26
C VAL A 71 12.73 7.72 -5.37
N ILE A 72 11.87 8.74 -5.28
CA ILE A 72 12.31 10.15 -5.31
C ILE A 72 13.19 10.47 -4.10
N LEU A 73 12.81 10.03 -2.89
CA LEU A 73 13.59 10.28 -1.68
C LEU A 73 14.97 9.60 -1.74
N GLU A 74 15.04 8.36 -2.22
CA GLU A 74 16.30 7.64 -2.43
C GLU A 74 17.18 8.33 -3.49
N TRP A 75 16.56 8.83 -4.57
CA TRP A 75 17.28 9.57 -5.60
C TRP A 75 17.83 10.90 -5.07
N ILE A 76 17.04 11.66 -4.32
CA ILE A 76 17.49 12.90 -3.67
C ILE A 76 18.58 12.59 -2.65
N GLY A 77 18.44 11.56 -1.83
CA GLY A 77 19.43 11.10 -0.85
C GLY A 77 20.73 10.61 -1.49
N GLY A 78 20.68 10.18 -2.77
CA GLY A 78 21.84 9.67 -3.52
C GLY A 78 22.12 8.20 -3.30
N SER A 79 21.15 7.46 -2.74
CA SER A 79 21.16 6.01 -2.52
C SER A 79 20.37 5.25 -3.58
N PHE A 80 19.91 5.93 -4.63
CA PHE A 80 19.17 5.28 -5.71
C PHE A 80 20.04 4.27 -6.46
N ASP A 81 19.56 3.02 -6.51
CA ASP A 81 20.13 1.91 -7.26
C ASP A 81 19.05 1.31 -8.18
N VAL A 82 19.31 1.24 -9.47
CA VAL A 82 18.37 0.70 -10.47
C VAL A 82 17.98 -0.74 -10.14
N SER A 83 18.90 -1.56 -9.67
CA SER A 83 18.65 -2.97 -9.36
C SER A 83 17.69 -3.16 -8.17
N LEU A 84 17.72 -2.23 -7.20
CA LEU A 84 16.91 -2.27 -5.99
C LEU A 84 15.60 -1.49 -6.13
N HIS A 85 15.58 -0.43 -6.94
CA HIS A 85 14.46 0.52 -6.98
C HIS A 85 13.55 0.36 -8.21
N LEU A 86 13.82 -0.56 -9.12
CA LEU A 86 12.88 -0.89 -10.20
C LEU A 86 11.60 -1.53 -9.65
N PRO A 87 10.42 -1.26 -10.26
CA PRO A 87 9.13 -1.81 -9.81
C PRO A 87 8.92 -3.28 -10.18
N VAL A 88 10.00 -4.09 -10.16
CA VAL A 88 9.97 -5.51 -10.56
C VAL A 88 9.34 -6.39 -9.50
N HIS A 89 9.30 -5.92 -8.24
CA HIS A 89 8.59 -6.63 -7.17
C HIS A 89 7.08 -6.49 -7.33
N LEU A 90 6.37 -7.59 -7.15
CA LEU A 90 4.93 -7.68 -7.31
C LEU A 90 4.17 -6.59 -6.53
N CYS A 91 4.55 -6.34 -5.26
CA CYS A 91 3.93 -5.34 -4.41
C CYS A 91 4.11 -3.91 -4.94
N ARG A 92 5.29 -3.59 -5.50
CA ARG A 92 5.56 -2.26 -6.07
C ARG A 92 4.74 -2.01 -7.33
N LEU A 93 4.70 -3.01 -8.22
CA LEU A 93 3.89 -2.94 -9.42
C LEU A 93 2.40 -2.84 -9.08
N ALA A 94 1.94 -3.60 -8.09
CA ALA A 94 0.57 -3.57 -7.61
C ALA A 94 0.19 -2.19 -7.06
N ASN A 95 1.06 -1.55 -6.27
CA ASN A 95 0.83 -0.18 -5.78
C ASN A 95 0.69 0.82 -6.93
N LEU A 96 1.48 0.71 -7.99
CA LEU A 96 1.39 1.58 -9.17
C LEU A 96 0.11 1.35 -10.00
N LEU A 97 -0.40 0.13 -10.03
CA LEU A 97 -1.59 -0.23 -10.80
C LEU A 97 -2.90 0.03 -10.05
N LEU A 98 -2.87 0.09 -8.71
CA LEU A 98 -4.06 0.28 -7.89
C LEU A 98 -4.86 1.56 -8.22
N PRO A 99 -4.24 2.73 -8.53
CA PRO A 99 -4.98 3.91 -8.97
C PRO A 99 -5.87 3.66 -10.19
N LEU A 100 -5.45 2.80 -11.13
CA LEU A 100 -6.28 2.45 -12.30
C LEU A 100 -7.54 1.69 -11.91
N VAL A 101 -7.48 0.90 -10.86
CA VAL A 101 -8.65 0.22 -10.30
C VAL A 101 -9.56 1.23 -9.61
N MET A 102 -9.02 2.03 -8.70
CA MET A 102 -9.83 2.88 -7.82
C MET A 102 -10.41 4.10 -8.55
N ILE A 103 -9.70 4.65 -9.54
CA ILE A 103 -10.12 5.84 -10.30
C ILE A 103 -10.97 5.46 -11.52
N LYS A 104 -10.47 4.49 -12.31
CA LYS A 104 -11.09 4.10 -13.59
C LYS A 104 -12.00 2.88 -13.49
N ARG A 105 -12.05 2.20 -12.33
CA ARG A 105 -12.77 0.93 -12.13
C ARG A 105 -12.40 -0.12 -13.17
N ASN A 106 -11.10 -0.21 -13.49
CA ASN A 106 -10.61 -1.16 -14.47
C ASN A 106 -10.69 -2.60 -13.91
N PHE A 107 -11.66 -3.37 -14.38
CA PHE A 107 -11.96 -4.68 -13.85
C PHE A 107 -10.83 -5.69 -14.11
N ARG A 108 -10.18 -5.67 -15.27
CA ARG A 108 -9.07 -6.59 -15.59
C ARG A 108 -7.87 -6.41 -14.65
N ILE A 109 -7.50 -5.15 -14.40
CA ILE A 109 -6.42 -4.84 -13.45
C ILE A 109 -6.86 -5.23 -12.04
N PHE A 110 -8.12 -4.97 -11.67
CA PHE A 110 -8.67 -5.38 -10.38
C PHE A 110 -8.55 -6.89 -10.15
N GLU A 111 -8.93 -7.73 -11.12
CA GLU A 111 -8.82 -9.19 -11.00
C GLU A 111 -7.38 -9.62 -10.69
N ILE A 112 -6.41 -9.10 -11.43
CA ILE A 112 -4.99 -9.39 -11.21
C ILE A 112 -4.57 -8.96 -9.78
N LEU A 113 -4.88 -7.71 -9.40
CA LEU A 113 -4.48 -7.17 -8.10
C LEU A 113 -5.20 -7.85 -6.93
N TYR A 114 -6.44 -8.31 -7.14
CA TYR A 114 -7.21 -9.02 -6.12
C TYR A 114 -6.50 -10.31 -5.72
N PHE A 115 -6.11 -11.15 -6.68
CA PHE A 115 -5.38 -12.37 -6.40
C PHE A 115 -3.97 -12.10 -5.86
N TRP A 116 -3.25 -11.13 -6.41
CA TRP A 116 -1.93 -10.74 -5.90
C TRP A 116 -1.99 -10.16 -4.49
N GLY A 117 -2.99 -9.33 -4.21
CA GLY A 117 -3.18 -8.69 -2.90
C GLY A 117 -3.52 -9.69 -1.81
N LEU A 118 -4.41 -10.64 -2.09
CA LEU A 118 -4.84 -11.62 -1.09
C LEU A 118 -3.84 -12.76 -0.90
N SER A 119 -2.95 -13.02 -1.86
CA SER A 119 -1.90 -14.04 -1.71
C SER A 119 -0.58 -13.44 -1.20
N GLY A 120 0.13 -12.70 -2.04
CA GLY A 120 1.49 -12.24 -1.73
C GLY A 120 1.52 -11.04 -0.79
N VAL A 121 0.67 -10.02 -1.04
CA VAL A 121 0.69 -8.79 -0.24
C VAL A 121 0.20 -9.05 1.18
N PHE A 122 -0.85 -9.85 1.35
CA PHE A 122 -1.37 -10.21 2.67
C PHE A 122 -0.34 -11.00 3.48
N GLN A 123 0.39 -11.93 2.85
CA GLN A 123 1.47 -12.66 3.53
C GLN A 123 2.59 -11.72 3.99
N GLY A 124 2.96 -10.73 3.17
CA GLY A 124 3.95 -9.71 3.55
C GLY A 124 3.54 -8.89 4.78
N MET A 125 2.25 -8.75 5.08
CA MET A 125 1.78 -8.07 6.30
C MET A 125 1.99 -8.90 7.56
N ILE A 126 1.93 -10.23 7.47
CA ILE A 126 2.12 -11.15 8.60
C ILE A 126 3.61 -11.33 8.90
N THR A 127 4.42 -11.42 7.84
CA THR A 127 5.87 -11.60 7.94
C THR A 127 6.57 -10.50 7.11
N PRO A 128 6.58 -9.25 7.61
CA PRO A 128 7.14 -8.13 6.87
C PRO A 128 8.67 -8.23 6.77
N ASP A 129 9.19 -7.98 5.58
CA ASP A 129 10.62 -7.85 5.30
C ASP A 129 11.01 -6.37 5.37
N ILE A 130 11.12 -5.86 6.59
CA ILE A 130 11.56 -4.49 6.88
C ILE A 130 12.60 -4.48 8.01
N ALA A 131 13.57 -3.60 7.88
CA ALA A 131 14.61 -3.44 8.90
C ALA A 131 14.28 -2.34 9.91
N GLN A 132 13.46 -1.35 9.52
CA GLN A 132 13.17 -0.16 10.34
C GLN A 132 11.77 -0.23 10.95
N ASP A 133 11.69 0.07 12.23
CA ASP A 133 10.44 0.14 13.00
C ASP A 133 9.85 1.56 13.01
N PHE A 134 8.65 1.69 13.59
CA PHE A 134 7.97 2.95 13.85
C PHE A 134 8.86 3.90 14.69
N PRO A 135 8.92 5.20 14.39
CA PRO A 135 8.18 5.95 13.37
C PRO A 135 8.96 6.18 12.05
N HIS A 136 9.83 5.28 11.65
CA HIS A 136 10.66 5.45 10.45
C HIS A 136 9.83 5.45 9.16
N PHE A 137 10.27 6.22 8.13
CA PHE A 137 9.59 6.29 6.82
C PHE A 137 9.40 4.91 6.17
N HIS A 138 10.39 4.02 6.25
CA HIS A 138 10.30 2.69 5.67
C HIS A 138 9.22 1.83 6.33
N TYR A 139 8.95 2.01 7.63
CA TYR A 139 7.83 1.39 8.30
C TYR A 139 6.49 1.85 7.69
N PHE A 140 6.27 3.16 7.61
CA PHE A 140 5.04 3.69 7.00
C PHE A 140 4.90 3.29 5.54
N ARG A 141 5.97 3.41 4.76
CA ARG A 141 5.99 3.00 3.35
C ARG A 141 5.54 1.55 3.18
N PHE A 142 6.05 0.66 4.02
CA PHE A 142 5.72 -0.76 3.95
C PHE A 142 4.25 -1.00 4.29
N PHE A 143 3.80 -0.57 5.47
CA PHE A 143 2.45 -0.86 5.94
C PHE A 143 1.37 -0.07 5.19
N VAL A 144 1.63 1.16 4.75
CA VAL A 144 0.71 1.88 3.84
C VAL A 144 0.59 1.15 2.51
N GLY A 145 1.71 0.73 1.91
CA GLY A 145 1.71 0.02 0.64
C GLY A 145 1.03 -1.36 0.68
N HIS A 146 1.08 -2.07 1.81
CA HIS A 146 0.51 -3.40 1.95
C HIS A 146 -0.91 -3.36 2.56
N ASN A 147 -1.07 -2.78 3.73
CA ASN A 147 -2.36 -2.75 4.44
C ASN A 147 -3.42 -1.99 3.65
N LEU A 148 -3.13 -0.75 3.22
CA LEU A 148 -4.13 0.04 2.50
C LEU A 148 -4.39 -0.49 1.10
N MET A 149 -3.45 -1.20 0.48
CA MET A 149 -3.71 -1.89 -0.78
C MET A 149 -4.80 -2.94 -0.60
N VAL A 150 -4.71 -3.80 0.42
CA VAL A 150 -5.74 -4.81 0.70
C VAL A 150 -7.05 -4.15 1.10
N VAL A 151 -7.02 -3.10 1.93
CA VAL A 151 -8.21 -2.30 2.29
C VAL A 151 -8.89 -1.74 1.03
N ALA A 152 -8.12 -1.20 0.07
CA ALA A 152 -8.65 -0.65 -1.17
C ALA A 152 -9.27 -1.73 -2.07
N LEU A 153 -8.67 -2.92 -2.13
CA LEU A 153 -9.23 -4.06 -2.89
C LEU A 153 -10.54 -4.55 -2.29
N ILE A 154 -10.62 -4.68 -0.97
CA ILE A 154 -11.88 -5.05 -0.29
C ILE A 154 -12.92 -3.92 -0.44
N TYR A 155 -12.50 -2.65 -0.38
CA TYR A 155 -13.36 -1.52 -0.69
C TYR A 155 -13.92 -1.61 -2.12
N ALA A 156 -13.10 -1.98 -3.11
CA ALA A 156 -13.56 -2.17 -4.48
C ALA A 156 -14.57 -3.33 -4.61
N VAL A 157 -14.38 -4.43 -3.84
CA VAL A 157 -15.34 -5.54 -3.78
C VAL A 157 -16.69 -5.09 -3.20
N ASP A 158 -16.65 -4.43 -2.04
CA ASP A 158 -17.86 -4.16 -1.27
C ASP A 158 -18.61 -2.91 -1.74
N VAL A 159 -17.88 -1.82 -2.03
CA VAL A 159 -18.47 -0.51 -2.35
C VAL A 159 -18.62 -0.30 -3.85
N TYR A 160 -17.64 -0.75 -4.65
CA TYR A 160 -17.70 -0.66 -6.12
C TYR A 160 -18.35 -1.90 -6.77
N GLU A 161 -18.66 -2.93 -5.96
CA GLU A 161 -19.25 -4.19 -6.41
C GLU A 161 -18.41 -4.95 -7.46
N MET A 162 -17.10 -4.71 -7.45
CA MET A 162 -16.14 -5.38 -8.33
C MET A 162 -15.83 -6.77 -7.77
N LYS A 163 -16.57 -7.80 -8.22
CA LYS A 163 -16.42 -9.17 -7.69
C LYS A 163 -15.73 -10.05 -8.73
N PRO A 164 -14.57 -10.65 -8.40
CA PRO A 164 -13.96 -11.63 -9.28
C PRO A 164 -14.85 -12.87 -9.39
N THR A 165 -14.83 -13.52 -10.55
CA THR A 165 -15.58 -14.73 -10.85
C THR A 165 -14.63 -15.90 -11.06
N LEU A 166 -15.15 -17.14 -11.16
CA LEU A 166 -14.35 -18.30 -11.54
C LEU A 166 -13.70 -18.15 -12.94
N ALA A 167 -14.29 -17.33 -13.82
CA ALA A 167 -13.68 -17.01 -15.11
C ALA A 167 -12.44 -16.12 -14.98
N SER A 168 -12.32 -15.37 -13.88
CA SER A 168 -11.15 -14.54 -13.58
C SER A 168 -9.88 -15.33 -13.22
N LEU A 169 -10.01 -16.67 -13.04
CA LEU A 169 -8.89 -17.58 -12.78
C LEU A 169 -8.27 -18.16 -14.07
N LYS A 170 -8.85 -17.89 -15.23
CA LYS A 170 -8.39 -18.34 -16.55
C LYS A 170 -7.62 -17.23 -17.26
#